data_49b63ccdf6e205820a9c73e33ad327a3
#
_entry.id   49b63ccdf6e205820a9c73e33ad327a3
#
_cell.length_a   1.000
_cell.length_b   1.000
_cell.length_c   1.000
_cell.angle_alpha   90.00
_cell.angle_beta   90.00
_cell.angle_gamma   90.00
#
_symmetry.space_group_name_H-M   'P 1'
#
loop_
_entity.id
_entity.type
_entity.pdbx_description
1 polymer ?
#
loop_
_entity_poly.entity_id
_entity_poly.type
_entity_poly.pdbx_seq_one_letter_code
_entity_poly.pdbx_strand_id
1 'polypeptide(L)'
;MDAIDYLMGKEVGQKVAVIGGGLTGCEVAYELFLSGKEPIIVEMKDDLVKQTGICMANSQYLRDFFAWKKVPVYLSSKLKEVKDGSILMDTPDGEKEVACDSVILSAGYVSTPAFPEGKKVHLVGDCLSVGNLRSVIWRAYEVGMKL
;
A
#
# COMPACT_ATOMS: atom_id res chain seq x y z
N MET A 1 -5.90 9.31 -6.63
CA MET A 1 -5.24 9.89 -5.42
C MET A 1 -4.25 8.88 -4.85
N ASP A 2 -3.33 9.26 -3.99
CA ASP A 2 -2.51 8.30 -3.24
C ASP A 2 -3.18 7.87 -1.92
N ALA A 3 -2.59 6.85 -1.25
CA ALA A 3 -3.11 6.33 0.01
C ALA A 3 -3.07 7.37 1.14
N ILE A 4 -2.12 8.31 1.12
CA ILE A 4 -2.02 9.38 2.13
C ILE A 4 -3.19 10.35 1.98
N ASP A 5 -3.52 10.76 0.75
CA ASP A 5 -4.68 11.61 0.46
C ASP A 5 -5.96 11.02 1.08
N TYR A 6 -6.18 9.71 0.89
CA TYR A 6 -7.33 9.00 1.44
C TYR A 6 -7.31 8.98 2.98
N LEU A 7 -6.17 8.64 3.58
CA LEU A 7 -6.00 8.62 5.04
C LEU A 7 -6.15 10.01 5.68
N MET A 8 -5.90 11.07 4.92
CA MET A 8 -6.13 12.46 5.33
C MET A 8 -7.59 12.92 5.13
N GLY A 9 -8.49 12.01 4.73
CA GLY A 9 -9.92 12.24 4.66
C GLY A 9 -10.45 12.65 3.28
N LYS A 10 -9.68 12.49 2.20
CA LYS A 10 -10.19 12.72 0.85
C LYS A 10 -11.22 11.66 0.48
N GLU A 11 -12.39 12.11 0.08
CA GLU A 11 -13.52 11.23 -0.24
C GLU A 11 -13.28 10.39 -1.50
N VAL A 12 -13.87 9.20 -1.51
CA VAL A 12 -13.86 8.25 -2.63
C VAL A 12 -15.29 7.77 -2.94
N GLY A 13 -15.50 7.32 -4.16
CA GLY A 13 -16.77 6.73 -4.62
C GLY A 13 -17.11 5.40 -3.95
N GLN A 14 -18.05 4.66 -4.50
CA GLN A 14 -18.51 3.38 -3.95
C GLN A 14 -17.55 2.23 -4.29
N LYS A 15 -17.18 2.11 -5.57
CA LYS A 15 -16.22 1.12 -6.07
C LYS A 15 -14.81 1.70 -6.12
N VAL A 16 -13.90 1.15 -5.32
CA VAL A 16 -12.56 1.72 -5.15
C VAL A 16 -11.48 0.72 -5.52
N ALA A 17 -10.73 1.00 -6.57
CA ALA A 17 -9.55 0.23 -6.94
C ALA A 17 -8.34 0.65 -6.08
N VAL A 18 -7.81 -0.25 -5.28
CA VAL A 18 -6.59 -0.07 -4.49
C VAL A 18 -5.43 -0.74 -5.24
N ILE A 19 -4.49 0.07 -5.70
CA ILE A 19 -3.33 -0.36 -6.48
C ILE A 19 -2.13 -0.55 -5.57
N GLY A 20 -1.79 -1.80 -5.32
CA GLY A 20 -0.76 -2.25 -4.39
C GLY A 20 -1.37 -3.00 -3.19
N GLY A 21 -1.10 -4.29 -3.12
CA GLY A 21 -1.54 -5.20 -2.05
C GLY A 21 -0.49 -5.38 -0.95
N GLY A 22 0.34 -4.37 -0.69
CA GLY A 22 1.18 -4.30 0.49
C GLY A 22 0.34 -4.08 1.77
N LEU A 23 1.00 -3.94 2.93
CA LEU A 23 0.28 -3.79 4.21
C LEU A 23 -0.67 -2.59 4.17
N THR A 24 -0.18 -1.40 3.81
CA THR A 24 -1.01 -0.18 3.74
C THR A 24 -2.19 -0.32 2.78
N GLY A 25 -1.96 -0.88 1.58
CA GLY A 25 -3.05 -1.07 0.61
C GLY A 25 -4.11 -2.05 1.08
N CYS A 26 -3.69 -3.12 1.76
CA CYS A 26 -4.63 -4.07 2.37
C CYS A 26 -5.39 -3.46 3.55
N GLU A 27 -4.74 -2.65 4.41
CA GLU A 27 -5.41 -1.95 5.51
C GLU A 27 -6.42 -0.93 4.98
N VAL A 28 -6.08 -0.16 3.94
CA VAL A 28 -7.01 0.76 3.26
C VAL A 28 -8.19 0.00 2.65
N ALA A 29 -7.95 -1.11 1.96
CA ALA A 29 -9.04 -1.93 1.39
C ALA A 29 -9.94 -2.53 2.47
N TYR A 30 -9.37 -2.93 3.61
CA TYR A 30 -10.10 -3.42 4.76
C TYR A 30 -11.02 -2.34 5.36
N GLU A 31 -10.49 -1.13 5.57
CA GLU A 31 -11.25 0.02 6.07
C GLU A 31 -12.38 0.42 5.11
N LEU A 32 -12.10 0.49 3.80
CA LEU A 32 -13.10 0.74 2.76
C LEU A 32 -14.25 -0.27 2.85
N PHE A 33 -13.93 -1.56 2.98
CA PHE A 33 -14.95 -2.60 3.12
C PHE A 33 -15.79 -2.41 4.39
N LEU A 34 -15.17 -2.12 5.53
CA LEU A 34 -15.90 -1.87 6.79
C LEU A 34 -16.78 -0.62 6.72
N SER A 35 -16.41 0.36 5.91
CA SER A 35 -17.19 1.57 5.65
C SER A 35 -18.32 1.35 4.62
N GLY A 36 -18.57 0.10 4.20
CA GLY A 36 -19.62 -0.26 3.26
C GLY A 36 -19.31 0.04 1.80
N LYS A 37 -18.05 0.28 1.46
CA LYS A 37 -17.58 0.45 0.08
C LYS A 37 -17.17 -0.89 -0.53
N GLU A 38 -16.93 -0.90 -1.83
CA GLU A 38 -16.57 -2.08 -2.63
C GLU A 38 -15.10 -1.97 -3.09
N PRO A 39 -14.12 -2.36 -2.24
CA PRO A 39 -12.72 -2.33 -2.63
C PRO A 39 -12.40 -3.43 -3.64
N ILE A 40 -11.47 -3.11 -4.55
CA ILE A 40 -10.85 -4.02 -5.51
C ILE A 40 -9.35 -3.90 -5.32
N ILE A 41 -8.62 -4.99 -5.09
CA ILE A 41 -7.17 -4.95 -4.88
C ILE A 41 -6.46 -5.43 -6.14
N VAL A 42 -5.49 -4.66 -6.61
CA VAL A 42 -4.60 -5.02 -7.73
C VAL A 42 -3.16 -5.07 -7.21
N GLU A 43 -2.53 -6.24 -7.27
CA GLU A 43 -1.18 -6.47 -6.75
C GLU A 43 -0.29 -7.13 -7.82
N MET A 44 0.91 -6.58 -8.03
CA MET A 44 1.88 -7.12 -8.98
C MET A 44 2.51 -8.44 -8.53
N LYS A 45 2.57 -8.67 -7.22
CA LYS A 45 3.09 -9.92 -6.66
C LYS A 45 2.03 -11.02 -6.71
N ASP A 46 2.47 -12.23 -6.51
CA ASP A 46 1.65 -13.44 -6.47
C ASP A 46 0.90 -13.66 -5.15
N ASP A 47 1.07 -12.72 -4.16
CA ASP A 47 0.39 -12.79 -2.87
C ASP A 47 0.28 -11.40 -2.24
N LEU A 48 -0.74 -11.20 -1.39
CA LEU A 48 -0.93 -10.00 -0.59
C LEU A 48 0.06 -9.94 0.58
N VAL A 49 0.42 -8.71 0.97
CA VAL A 49 1.32 -8.44 2.10
C VAL A 49 2.61 -9.26 2.03
N LYS A 50 3.13 -9.47 0.83
CA LYS A 50 4.38 -10.21 0.58
C LYS A 50 5.59 -9.34 0.89
N GLN A 51 5.80 -9.03 2.19
CA GLN A 51 6.89 -8.19 2.71
C GLN A 51 7.54 -8.87 3.90
N THR A 52 8.85 -8.66 4.07
CA THR A 52 9.60 -9.14 5.25
C THR A 52 9.35 -8.23 6.46
N GLY A 53 9.38 -8.82 7.65
CA GLY A 53 9.27 -8.06 8.91
C GLY A 53 7.85 -7.68 9.34
N ILE A 54 6.83 -8.17 8.65
CA ILE A 54 5.42 -8.04 9.04
C ILE A 54 5.02 -9.24 9.91
N CYS A 55 4.21 -8.96 10.95
CA CYS A 55 3.61 -10.00 11.78
C CYS A 55 2.72 -10.91 10.92
N MET A 56 2.99 -12.21 10.95
CA MET A 56 2.20 -13.21 10.21
C MET A 56 0.72 -13.17 10.56
N ALA A 57 0.38 -12.91 11.82
CA ALA A 57 -1.03 -12.82 12.25
C ALA A 57 -1.79 -11.72 11.48
N ASN A 58 -1.18 -10.55 11.31
CA ASN A 58 -1.83 -9.43 10.59
C ASN A 58 -1.97 -9.75 9.10
N SER A 59 -0.90 -10.24 8.47
CA SER A 59 -0.92 -10.56 7.04
C SER A 59 -1.88 -11.69 6.71
N GLN A 60 -1.92 -12.73 7.54
CA GLN A 60 -2.83 -13.86 7.34
C GLN A 60 -4.28 -13.46 7.57
N TYR A 61 -4.54 -12.66 8.63
CA TYR A 61 -5.89 -12.15 8.89
C TYR A 61 -6.47 -11.38 7.69
N LEU A 62 -5.67 -10.50 7.08
CA LEU A 62 -6.13 -9.72 5.92
C LEU A 62 -6.42 -10.61 4.71
N ARG A 63 -5.55 -11.59 4.42
CA ARG A 63 -5.79 -12.57 3.34
C ARG A 63 -7.08 -13.35 3.55
N ASP A 64 -7.25 -13.92 4.76
CA ASP A 64 -8.42 -14.71 5.12
C ASP A 64 -9.70 -13.87 5.07
N PHE A 65 -9.61 -12.62 5.54
CA PHE A 65 -10.73 -11.67 5.48
C PHE A 65 -11.19 -11.41 4.04
N PHE A 66 -10.26 -11.05 3.15
CA PHE A 66 -10.61 -10.78 1.75
C PHE A 66 -11.15 -12.01 1.03
N ALA A 67 -10.59 -13.18 1.30
CA ALA A 67 -11.09 -14.44 0.76
C ALA A 67 -12.50 -14.75 1.29
N TRP A 68 -12.73 -14.62 2.60
CA TRP A 68 -14.03 -14.85 3.23
C TRP A 68 -15.10 -13.87 2.73
N LYS A 69 -14.76 -12.59 2.63
CA LYS A 69 -15.68 -11.55 2.16
C LYS A 69 -15.80 -11.49 0.64
N LYS A 70 -15.04 -12.31 -0.08
CA LYS A 70 -15.00 -12.35 -1.56
C LYS A 70 -14.66 -10.99 -2.18
N VAL A 71 -13.78 -10.24 -1.52
CA VAL A 71 -13.24 -9.01 -2.09
C VAL A 71 -12.47 -9.36 -3.36
N PRO A 72 -12.72 -8.68 -4.50
CA PRO A 72 -11.95 -8.93 -5.71
C PRO A 72 -10.47 -8.60 -5.52
N VAL A 73 -9.60 -9.61 -5.69
CA VAL A 73 -8.15 -9.48 -5.59
C VAL A 73 -7.54 -10.00 -6.88
N TYR A 74 -6.80 -9.14 -7.57
CA TYR A 74 -6.06 -9.45 -8.78
C TYR A 74 -4.57 -9.51 -8.44
N LEU A 75 -4.06 -10.72 -8.24
CA LEU A 75 -2.63 -10.99 -8.01
C LEU A 75 -1.87 -11.10 -9.34
N SER A 76 -0.55 -10.98 -9.30
CA SER A 76 0.32 -10.98 -10.49
C SER A 76 -0.18 -10.04 -11.59
N SER A 77 -0.82 -8.93 -11.18
CA SER A 77 -1.52 -8.01 -12.07
C SER A 77 -1.00 -6.60 -11.91
N LYS A 78 -0.81 -5.89 -13.02
CA LYS A 78 -0.23 -4.55 -13.04
C LYS A 78 -1.21 -3.55 -13.64
N LEU A 79 -1.45 -2.44 -12.93
CA LEU A 79 -2.19 -1.31 -13.49
C LEU A 79 -1.48 -0.80 -14.76
N LYS A 80 -2.24 -0.69 -15.85
CA LYS A 80 -1.76 -0.16 -17.13
C LYS A 80 -2.26 1.25 -17.37
N GLU A 81 -3.55 1.49 -17.12
CA GLU A 81 -4.19 2.77 -17.38
C GLU A 81 -5.35 3.00 -16.41
N VAL A 82 -5.55 4.26 -16.01
CA VAL A 82 -6.77 4.72 -15.32
C VAL A 82 -7.61 5.45 -16.34
N LYS A 83 -8.83 4.96 -16.55
CA LYS A 83 -9.82 5.55 -17.47
C LYS A 83 -10.94 6.24 -16.69
N ASP A 84 -11.81 6.92 -17.40
CA ASP A 84 -13.03 7.43 -16.78
C ASP A 84 -13.98 6.28 -16.41
N GLY A 85 -14.18 6.07 -15.12
CA GLY A 85 -15.04 5.01 -14.57
C GLY A 85 -14.45 3.60 -14.58
N SER A 86 -13.18 3.39 -14.93
CA SER A 86 -12.54 2.06 -14.92
C SER A 86 -11.02 2.12 -14.80
N ILE A 87 -10.42 0.96 -14.52
CA ILE A 87 -8.99 0.71 -14.69
C ILE A 87 -8.76 -0.38 -15.74
N LEU A 88 -7.70 -0.24 -16.51
CA LEU A 88 -7.15 -1.29 -17.37
C LEU A 88 -5.90 -1.86 -16.68
N MET A 89 -5.80 -3.18 -16.61
CA MET A 89 -4.65 -3.87 -16.01
C MET A 89 -4.20 -5.04 -16.88
N ASP A 90 -2.91 -5.32 -16.82
CA ASP A 90 -2.32 -6.55 -17.34
C ASP A 90 -2.44 -7.63 -16.26
N THR A 91 -3.04 -8.76 -16.59
CA THR A 91 -3.20 -9.93 -15.73
C THR A 91 -2.50 -11.14 -16.37
N PRO A 92 -2.28 -12.24 -15.63
CA PRO A 92 -1.74 -13.47 -16.22
C PRO A 92 -2.57 -14.02 -17.39
N ASP A 93 -3.86 -13.72 -17.41
CA ASP A 93 -4.80 -14.17 -18.45
C ASP A 93 -4.96 -13.15 -19.59
N GLY A 94 -4.18 -12.07 -19.60
CA GLY A 94 -4.23 -10.98 -20.56
C GLY A 94 -4.77 -9.67 -19.99
N GLU A 95 -5.05 -8.71 -20.85
CA GLU A 95 -5.58 -7.40 -20.42
C GLU A 95 -7.01 -7.54 -19.88
N LYS A 96 -7.28 -6.86 -18.78
CA LYS A 96 -8.58 -6.83 -18.15
C LYS A 96 -8.97 -5.42 -17.75
N GLU A 97 -10.19 -5.03 -18.11
CA GLU A 97 -10.80 -3.77 -17.68
C GLU A 97 -11.78 -4.03 -16.53
N VAL A 98 -11.69 -3.21 -15.47
CA VAL A 98 -12.55 -3.33 -14.29
C VAL A 98 -13.12 -1.96 -13.95
N ALA A 99 -14.45 -1.88 -13.83
CA ALA A 99 -15.14 -0.66 -13.46
C ALA A 99 -14.85 -0.27 -12.01
N CYS A 100 -14.57 1.01 -11.77
CA CYS A 100 -14.39 1.61 -10.45
C CYS A 100 -14.67 3.11 -10.49
N ASP A 101 -15.11 3.67 -9.37
CA ASP A 101 -15.40 5.11 -9.23
C ASP A 101 -14.19 5.91 -8.78
N SER A 102 -13.26 5.25 -8.11
CA SER A 102 -12.05 5.86 -7.55
C SER A 102 -10.86 4.91 -7.61
N VAL A 103 -9.67 5.49 -7.66
CA VAL A 103 -8.40 4.75 -7.63
C VAL A 103 -7.52 5.32 -6.53
N ILE A 104 -7.05 4.43 -5.64
CA ILE A 104 -6.08 4.73 -4.59
C ILE A 104 -4.76 4.04 -4.94
N LEU A 105 -3.70 4.82 -5.06
CA LEU A 105 -2.35 4.31 -5.30
C LEU A 105 -1.67 4.02 -3.96
N SER A 106 -1.32 2.78 -3.71
CA SER A 106 -0.59 2.29 -2.54
C SER A 106 0.65 1.48 -2.95
N ALA A 107 1.38 1.99 -3.95
CA ALA A 107 2.52 1.30 -4.57
C ALA A 107 3.83 1.42 -3.79
N GLY A 108 3.78 1.81 -2.52
CA GLY A 108 4.92 2.00 -1.63
C GLY A 108 5.33 3.46 -1.45
N TYR A 109 6.36 3.67 -0.64
CA TYR A 109 6.91 4.97 -0.32
C TYR A 109 8.31 5.12 -0.88
N VAL A 110 8.73 6.36 -1.12
CA VAL A 110 10.09 6.71 -1.56
C VAL A 110 10.73 7.60 -0.49
N SER A 111 11.97 7.28 -0.11
CA SER A 111 12.72 8.11 0.83
C SER A 111 12.97 9.50 0.25
N THR A 112 12.63 10.53 1.02
CA THR A 112 12.79 11.93 0.60
C THR A 112 13.45 12.72 1.73
N PRO A 113 14.81 12.74 1.80
CA PRO A 113 15.51 13.50 2.82
C PRO A 113 15.34 15.01 2.58
N ALA A 114 14.98 15.76 3.63
CA ALA A 114 14.87 17.23 3.55
C ALA A 114 16.24 17.90 3.45
N PHE A 115 17.31 17.26 3.96
CA PHE A 115 18.69 17.75 3.94
C PHE A 115 19.64 16.61 3.60
N PRO A 116 20.80 16.88 2.96
CA PRO A 116 21.82 15.87 2.74
C PRO A 116 22.45 15.43 4.08
N GLU A 117 22.79 14.16 4.20
CA GLU A 117 23.54 13.64 5.35
C GLU A 117 24.92 14.30 5.43
N GLY A 118 25.36 14.61 6.64
CA GLY A 118 26.66 15.29 6.86
C GLY A 118 27.09 15.25 8.31
N LYS A 119 28.22 15.89 8.62
CA LYS A 119 28.83 15.83 9.98
C LYS A 119 27.90 16.28 11.10
N LYS A 120 26.91 17.12 10.82
CA LYS A 120 25.94 17.66 11.80
C LYS A 120 24.49 17.31 11.46
N VAL A 121 24.27 16.53 10.40
CA VAL A 121 22.96 16.12 9.95
C VAL A 121 22.96 14.60 9.80
N HIS A 122 22.16 13.94 10.59
CA HIS A 122 22.02 12.48 10.59
C HIS A 122 20.63 12.10 10.14
N LEU A 123 20.56 11.31 9.09
CA LEU A 123 19.27 10.83 8.57
C LEU A 123 18.84 9.58 9.33
N VAL A 124 17.58 9.56 9.79
CA VAL A 124 16.96 8.43 10.49
C VAL A 124 15.53 8.22 9.98
N GLY A 125 15.05 6.99 10.08
CA GLY A 125 13.70 6.67 9.64
C GLY A 125 13.53 6.69 8.13
N ASP A 126 12.30 6.94 7.67
CA ASP A 126 11.91 6.81 6.27
C ASP A 126 12.57 7.83 5.33
N CYS A 127 13.08 8.94 5.86
CA CYS A 127 13.88 9.88 5.06
C CYS A 127 15.22 9.30 4.62
N LEU A 128 15.76 8.31 5.34
CA LEU A 128 16.95 7.56 4.96
C LEU A 128 16.58 6.32 4.13
N SER A 129 15.68 5.52 4.66
CA SER A 129 15.22 4.28 4.03
C SER A 129 13.85 3.92 4.55
N VAL A 130 12.89 3.75 3.66
CA VAL A 130 11.53 3.32 4.02
C VAL A 130 11.59 1.99 4.77
N GLY A 131 10.95 1.96 5.94
CA GLY A 131 10.99 0.81 6.82
C GLY A 131 9.76 0.68 7.71
N ASN A 132 9.96 0.22 8.93
CA ASN A 132 8.92 0.10 9.95
C ASN A 132 9.39 0.77 11.26
N LEU A 133 8.49 0.90 12.23
CA LEU A 133 8.80 1.53 13.52
C LEU A 133 10.05 0.95 14.20
N ARG A 134 10.27 -0.35 14.09
CA ARG A 134 11.46 -1.00 14.63
C ARG A 134 12.73 -0.46 13.99
N SER A 135 12.80 -0.40 12.64
CA SER A 135 13.98 0.09 11.93
C SER A 135 14.25 1.57 12.23
N VAL A 136 13.19 2.38 12.35
CA VAL A 136 13.30 3.81 12.71
C VAL A 136 13.89 3.98 14.10
N ILE A 137 13.33 3.29 15.12
CA ILE A 137 13.77 3.38 16.51
C ILE A 137 15.22 2.91 16.65
N TRP A 138 15.57 1.76 16.09
CA TRP A 138 16.94 1.24 16.15
C TRP A 138 17.94 2.18 15.51
N ARG A 139 17.63 2.70 14.32
CA ARG A 139 18.54 3.63 13.65
C ARG A 139 18.72 4.93 14.44
N ALA A 140 17.65 5.48 15.00
CA ALA A 140 17.73 6.67 15.86
C ALA A 140 18.61 6.42 17.09
N TYR A 141 18.45 5.26 17.73
CA TYR A 141 19.29 4.85 18.87
C TYR A 141 20.76 4.73 18.48
N GLU A 142 21.07 4.03 17.38
CA GLU A 142 22.44 3.87 16.88
C GLU A 142 23.13 5.19 16.57
N VAL A 143 22.39 6.16 16.02
CA VAL A 143 22.91 7.51 15.77
C VAL A 143 23.13 8.23 17.10
N GLY A 144 22.15 8.23 18.00
CA GLY A 144 22.26 8.90 19.31
C GLY A 144 23.40 8.38 20.18
N MET A 145 23.73 7.07 20.07
CA MET A 145 24.86 6.48 20.80
C MET A 145 26.25 6.88 20.27
N LYS A 146 26.31 7.51 19.10
CA LYS A 146 27.56 7.95 18.46
C LYS A 146 27.80 9.46 18.52
N LEU A 147 26.80 10.21 19.00
CA LEU A 147 26.87 11.65 19.23
C LEU A 147 27.40 11.98 20.62
#